data_dfd3da73464d54c6f600e7a54da7a5de
#
_entry.id   dfd3da73464d54c6f600e7a54da7a5de
#
_cell.length_a   1.000
_cell.length_b   1.000
_cell.length_c   1.000
_cell.angle_alpha   90.00
_cell.angle_beta   90.00
_cell.angle_gamma   90.00
#
_symmetry.space_group_name_H-M   'P 1'
#
loop_
_entity.id
_entity.type
_entity.pdbx_description
1 polymer ?
#
loop_
_entity_poly.entity_id
_entity_poly.type
_entity_poly.pdbx_seq_one_letter_code
_entity_poly.pdbx_strand_id
1 'polypeptide(L)'
;MDIQKELLEASGFLNFDLQAKSIVEGFISGMHKSPFHGFSAEFAEHKIYNNGESTRHIDWKLFAKTDKLYTKRFDEETNLRCHLIIDNSSSMHYPKVDQPSIDQLNKISFSVLAAAALMKLLKKQRDAVGLSVYSDAMDYYAPEKGSERHHQMLMDRLNVTVSSPQKEVGTKT
;
A
#
# COMPACT_ATOMS: atom_id res chain seq x y z
N MET A 1 12.59 -21.52 20.05
CA MET A 1 11.24 -21.23 20.50
C MET A 1 11.04 -19.74 20.26
N ASP A 2 10.16 -19.38 19.35
CA ASP A 2 10.13 -18.02 18.78
C ASP A 2 9.12 -17.17 19.58
N ILE A 3 9.64 -16.30 20.43
CA ILE A 3 8.86 -15.42 21.34
C ILE A 3 7.85 -14.56 20.54
N GLN A 4 8.15 -14.26 19.27
CA GLN A 4 7.23 -13.54 18.39
C GLN A 4 5.99 -14.37 18.04
N LYS A 5 6.12 -15.68 17.93
CA LYS A 5 5.01 -16.59 17.63
C LYS A 5 4.08 -16.74 18.84
N GLU A 6 4.64 -16.83 20.04
CA GLU A 6 3.87 -16.91 21.29
C GLU A 6 3.14 -15.59 21.61
N LEU A 7 3.74 -14.44 21.31
CA LEU A 7 3.08 -13.14 21.46
C LEU A 7 1.94 -12.92 20.44
N LEU A 8 2.07 -13.47 19.24
CA LEU A 8 1.02 -13.48 18.22
C LEU A 8 -0.16 -14.38 18.60
N GLU A 9 0.11 -15.54 19.20
CA GLU A 9 -0.90 -16.49 19.66
C GLU A 9 -1.62 -15.99 20.94
N ALA A 10 -0.90 -15.27 21.82
CA ALA A 10 -1.48 -14.74 23.06
C ALA A 10 -2.41 -13.53 22.85
N SER A 11 -2.32 -12.83 21.73
CA SER A 11 -3.12 -11.62 21.49
C SER A 11 -4.53 -11.91 20.93
N GLY A 12 -4.83 -13.14 20.54
CA GLY A 12 -6.17 -13.57 20.05
C GLY A 12 -6.71 -12.80 18.84
N PHE A 13 -6.05 -11.74 18.45
CA PHE A 13 -6.34 -10.92 17.30
C PHE A 13 -5.19 -11.01 16.31
N LEU A 14 -5.49 -11.45 15.10
CA LEU A 14 -4.58 -11.29 13.98
C LEU A 14 -4.17 -9.81 13.89
N ASN A 15 -2.94 -9.51 14.33
CA ASN A 15 -2.41 -8.18 14.12
C ASN A 15 -2.00 -8.04 12.66
N PHE A 16 -2.99 -7.77 11.80
CA PHE A 16 -2.80 -7.62 10.36
C PHE A 16 -1.72 -6.60 10.02
N ASP A 17 -1.50 -5.61 10.90
CA ASP A 17 -0.45 -4.63 10.73
C ASP A 17 0.95 -5.25 10.82
N LEU A 18 1.20 -6.09 11.81
CA LEU A 18 2.48 -6.79 11.96
C LEU A 18 2.69 -7.84 10.87
N GLN A 19 1.64 -8.60 10.52
CA GLN A 19 1.73 -9.60 9.46
C GLN A 19 1.96 -8.95 8.11
N ALA A 20 1.24 -7.88 7.77
CA ALA A 20 1.45 -7.11 6.56
C ALA A 20 2.88 -6.54 6.49
N LYS A 21 3.43 -6.08 7.61
CA LYS A 21 4.83 -5.63 7.69
C LYS A 21 5.79 -6.77 7.35
N SER A 22 5.61 -7.94 7.95
CA SER A 22 6.45 -9.12 7.70
C SER A 22 6.39 -9.58 6.24
N ILE A 23 5.19 -9.61 5.64
CA ILE A 23 4.99 -9.96 4.22
C ILE A 23 5.74 -8.97 3.32
N VAL A 24 5.59 -7.67 3.56
CA VAL A 24 6.25 -6.63 2.75
C VAL A 24 7.77 -6.69 2.92
N GLU A 25 8.29 -6.88 4.13
CA GLU A 25 9.72 -7.03 4.39
C GLU A 25 10.29 -8.28 3.72
N GLY A 26 9.57 -9.41 3.79
CA GLY A 26 9.94 -10.63 3.10
C GLY A 26 9.93 -10.48 1.58
N PHE A 27 8.92 -9.82 1.03
CA PHE A 27 8.83 -9.53 -0.40
C PHE A 27 9.98 -8.62 -0.88
N ILE A 28 10.25 -7.55 -0.15
CA ILE A 28 11.35 -6.61 -0.48
C ILE A 28 12.72 -7.28 -0.30
N SER A 29 12.89 -8.10 0.73
CA SER A 29 14.13 -8.86 0.94
C SER A 29 14.36 -9.93 -0.13
N GLY A 30 13.30 -10.57 -0.62
CA GLY A 30 13.34 -11.56 -1.70
C GLY A 30 13.55 -10.94 -3.09
N MET A 31 13.20 -9.68 -3.27
CA MET A 31 13.51 -8.92 -4.47
C MET A 31 14.99 -8.52 -4.45
N HIS A 32 15.85 -9.44 -4.79
CA HIS A 32 17.28 -9.17 -5.00
C HIS A 32 17.44 -7.94 -5.91
N LYS A 33 17.91 -6.84 -5.33
CA LYS A 33 18.35 -5.63 -6.03
C LYS A 33 17.46 -5.26 -7.22
N SER A 34 16.18 -5.02 -6.93
CA SER A 34 15.36 -4.27 -7.86
C SER A 34 16.03 -2.91 -8.09
N PRO A 35 16.07 -2.40 -9.32
CA PRO A 35 16.62 -1.09 -9.62
C PRO A 35 15.84 0.08 -9.00
N PHE A 36 14.84 -0.19 -8.15
CA PHE A 36 14.16 0.81 -7.34
C PHE A 36 15.06 1.24 -6.18
N HIS A 37 16.13 1.98 -6.53
CA HIS A 37 16.91 2.73 -5.58
C HIS A 37 16.08 3.93 -5.14
N GLY A 38 16.15 4.18 -3.87
CA GLY A 38 15.47 5.21 -3.09
C GLY A 38 15.07 6.47 -3.83
N PHE A 39 13.84 6.86 -3.60
CA PHE A 39 13.14 8.05 -4.06
C PHE A 39 13.95 9.33 -3.84
N SER A 40 14.79 9.61 -4.79
CA SER A 40 15.32 10.91 -5.10
C SER A 40 14.81 11.17 -6.51
N ALA A 41 14.38 12.37 -6.83
CA ALA A 41 14.14 12.77 -8.21
C ALA A 41 15.40 12.41 -9.00
N GLU A 42 15.42 11.17 -9.55
CA GLU A 42 16.61 10.66 -10.18
C GLU A 42 16.82 11.44 -11.45
N PHE A 43 18.04 11.96 -11.57
CA PHE A 43 18.53 12.50 -12.81
C PHE A 43 18.33 11.45 -13.90
N ALA A 44 17.36 11.68 -14.80
CA ALA A 44 17.05 10.75 -15.86
C ALA A 44 18.06 10.88 -17.01
N GLU A 45 18.23 12.08 -17.53
CA GLU A 45 19.13 12.33 -18.66
C GLU A 45 19.49 13.82 -18.82
N HIS A 46 20.55 14.08 -19.56
CA HIS A 46 20.86 15.41 -20.09
C HIS A 46 20.23 15.53 -21.50
N LYS A 47 19.28 16.44 -21.64
CA LYS A 47 18.73 16.80 -22.94
C LYS A 47 19.39 18.07 -23.45
N ILE A 48 19.71 18.14 -24.74
CA ILE A 48 20.21 19.37 -25.37
C ILE A 48 19.12 20.45 -25.19
N TYR A 49 19.54 21.61 -24.68
CA TYR A 49 18.68 22.77 -24.51
C TYR A 49 18.21 23.30 -25.87
N ASN A 50 16.92 23.48 -26.03
CA ASN A 50 16.33 24.13 -27.19
C ASN A 50 15.81 25.53 -26.80
N ASN A 51 15.97 26.49 -27.73
CA ASN A 51 15.49 27.86 -27.53
C ASN A 51 13.99 27.88 -27.22
N GLY A 52 13.63 28.50 -26.08
CA GLY A 52 12.26 28.57 -25.59
C GLY A 52 11.95 27.65 -24.41
N GLU A 53 12.86 26.73 -24.04
CA GLU A 53 12.73 25.94 -22.82
C GLU A 53 13.14 26.75 -21.57
N SER A 54 12.68 26.32 -20.39
CA SER A 54 13.03 26.97 -19.13
C SER A 54 14.53 26.81 -18.83
N THR A 55 15.19 27.92 -18.54
CA THR A 55 16.63 27.96 -18.18
C THR A 55 16.91 27.45 -16.77
N ARG A 56 15.86 27.18 -15.97
CA ARG A 56 15.96 26.80 -14.54
C ARG A 56 16.73 25.51 -14.29
N HIS A 57 16.69 24.59 -15.24
CA HIS A 57 17.30 23.26 -15.13
C HIS A 57 18.57 23.09 -15.99
N ILE A 58 19.15 24.18 -16.46
CA ILE A 58 20.43 24.12 -17.22
C ILE A 58 21.56 23.62 -16.31
N ASP A 59 22.30 22.64 -16.79
CA ASP A 59 23.52 22.19 -16.11
C ASP A 59 24.73 23.06 -16.45
N TRP A 60 24.95 24.07 -15.63
CA TRP A 60 26.06 25.00 -15.78
C TRP A 60 27.45 24.35 -15.64
N LYS A 61 27.54 23.24 -14.85
CA LYS A 61 28.78 22.49 -14.71
C LYS A 61 29.13 21.74 -16.00
N LEU A 62 28.14 21.18 -16.67
CA LEU A 62 28.33 20.49 -17.93
C LEU A 62 28.60 21.49 -19.04
N PHE A 63 27.93 22.64 -19.05
CA PHE A 63 28.22 23.75 -19.97
C PHE A 63 29.69 24.20 -19.90
N ALA A 64 30.22 24.42 -18.69
CA ALA A 64 31.60 24.83 -18.50
C ALA A 64 32.64 23.80 -19.01
N LYS A 65 32.27 22.55 -19.19
CA LYS A 65 33.13 21.46 -19.68
C LYS A 65 33.00 21.20 -21.17
N THR A 66 31.83 21.48 -21.75
CA THR A 66 31.48 21.00 -23.10
C THR A 66 31.12 22.11 -24.07
N ASP A 67 30.98 23.37 -23.60
CA ASP A 67 30.45 24.52 -24.33
C ASP A 67 29.08 24.27 -24.98
N LYS A 68 28.34 23.26 -24.50
CA LYS A 68 26.98 22.91 -24.96
C LYS A 68 25.99 23.04 -23.84
N LEU A 69 24.85 23.66 -24.12
CA LEU A 69 23.76 23.81 -23.15
C LEU A 69 22.97 22.53 -23.05
N TYR A 70 22.91 21.99 -21.85
CA TYR A 70 22.07 20.83 -21.49
C TYR A 70 21.12 21.15 -20.36
N THR A 71 19.90 20.66 -20.45
CA THR A 71 18.91 20.68 -19.38
C THR A 71 18.90 19.35 -18.66
N LYS A 72 18.90 19.38 -17.33
CA LYS A 72 18.65 18.18 -16.52
C LYS A 72 17.18 17.81 -16.63
N ARG A 73 16.89 16.64 -17.12
CA ARG A 73 15.59 16.01 -16.99
C ARG A 73 15.56 15.18 -15.70
N PHE A 74 14.51 15.37 -14.95
CA PHE A 74 14.19 14.57 -13.78
C PHE A 74 12.94 13.76 -14.14
N ASP A 75 12.92 12.47 -13.80
CA ASP A 75 11.69 11.72 -13.85
C ASP A 75 10.78 12.28 -12.77
N GLU A 76 9.61 12.78 -13.17
CA GLU A 76 8.59 13.16 -12.21
C GLU A 76 8.07 11.88 -11.55
N GLU A 77 8.35 11.74 -10.25
CA GLU A 77 7.68 10.74 -9.43
C GLU A 77 6.18 11.07 -9.43
N THR A 78 5.44 10.38 -10.26
CA THR A 78 3.97 10.43 -10.19
C THR A 78 3.54 9.66 -8.95
N ASN A 79 3.06 10.37 -7.93
CA ASN A 79 2.43 9.74 -6.78
C ASN A 79 1.20 8.95 -7.26
N LEU A 80 1.28 7.63 -7.20
CA LEU A 80 0.16 6.77 -7.54
C LEU A 80 -0.99 7.01 -6.54
N ARG A 81 -2.21 7.08 -7.07
CA ARG A 81 -3.43 7.09 -6.26
C ARG A 81 -4.11 5.74 -6.41
N CYS A 82 -4.07 4.95 -5.36
CA CYS A 82 -4.63 3.60 -5.34
C CYS A 82 -5.89 3.57 -4.48
N HIS A 83 -6.99 3.04 -5.01
CA HIS A 83 -8.22 2.84 -4.25
C HIS A 83 -8.46 1.34 -4.08
N LEU A 84 -8.44 0.86 -2.84
CA LEU A 84 -8.72 -0.52 -2.49
C LEU A 84 -10.21 -0.70 -2.26
N ILE A 85 -10.78 -1.75 -2.84
CA ILE A 85 -12.21 -2.08 -2.70
C ILE A 85 -12.30 -3.48 -2.09
N ILE A 86 -12.92 -3.58 -0.92
CA ILE A 86 -13.10 -4.84 -0.18
C ILE A 86 -14.57 -5.24 -0.22
N ASP A 87 -14.82 -6.43 -0.73
CA ASP A 87 -16.11 -7.09 -0.60
C ASP A 87 -16.24 -7.69 0.81
N ASN A 88 -17.25 -7.28 1.55
CA ASN A 88 -17.58 -7.77 2.89
C ASN A 88 -18.93 -8.51 2.90
N SER A 89 -19.35 -9.05 1.76
CA SER A 89 -20.55 -9.86 1.68
C SER A 89 -20.44 -11.15 2.53
N SER A 90 -21.55 -11.75 2.88
CA SER A 90 -21.59 -12.95 3.75
C SER A 90 -20.77 -14.13 3.18
N SER A 91 -20.67 -14.25 1.87
CA SER A 91 -19.87 -15.28 1.20
C SER A 91 -18.35 -15.13 1.40
N MET A 92 -17.88 -13.95 1.77
CA MET A 92 -16.48 -13.68 2.06
C MET A 92 -16.03 -14.20 3.43
N HIS A 93 -16.98 -14.46 4.31
CA HIS A 93 -16.72 -15.02 5.64
C HIS A 93 -16.66 -16.56 5.65
N TYR A 94 -16.71 -17.19 4.48
CA TYR A 94 -16.57 -18.65 4.34
C TYR A 94 -15.12 -19.02 3.98
N PRO A 95 -14.59 -20.16 4.52
CA PRO A 95 -15.15 -20.95 5.60
C PRO A 95 -15.23 -20.18 6.93
N LYS A 96 -16.15 -20.58 7.80
CA LYS A 96 -16.23 -20.03 9.16
C LYS A 96 -14.97 -20.46 9.91
N VAL A 97 -14.19 -19.50 10.36
CA VAL A 97 -12.96 -19.72 11.13
C VAL A 97 -13.11 -18.93 12.43
N ASP A 98 -13.17 -19.65 13.55
CA ASP A 98 -13.40 -19.02 14.86
C ASP A 98 -12.17 -18.17 15.29
N GLN A 99 -10.98 -18.62 14.94
CA GLN A 99 -9.73 -17.90 15.19
C GLN A 99 -8.89 -17.92 13.90
N PRO A 100 -8.96 -16.87 13.07
CA PRO A 100 -8.14 -16.79 11.87
C PRO A 100 -6.65 -16.80 12.23
N SER A 101 -5.88 -17.65 11.56
CA SER A 101 -4.42 -17.69 11.61
C SER A 101 -3.85 -17.60 10.20
N ILE A 102 -2.54 -17.37 10.06
CA ILE A 102 -1.89 -17.31 8.73
C ILE A 102 -2.14 -18.58 7.92
N ASP A 103 -2.25 -19.73 8.60
CA ASP A 103 -2.45 -21.04 7.98
C ASP A 103 -3.93 -21.34 7.70
N GLN A 104 -4.83 -20.59 8.34
CA GLN A 104 -6.28 -20.77 8.22
C GLN A 104 -6.98 -19.41 8.09
N LEU A 105 -6.99 -18.88 6.88
CA LEU A 105 -7.68 -17.64 6.54
C LEU A 105 -8.98 -17.98 5.79
N ASN A 106 -10.06 -17.30 6.16
CA ASN A 106 -11.20 -17.18 5.27
C ASN A 106 -10.97 -16.09 4.22
N LYS A 107 -11.88 -15.95 3.25
CA LYS A 107 -11.69 -15.02 2.13
C LYS A 107 -11.55 -13.58 2.60
N ILE A 108 -12.36 -13.14 3.58
CA ILE A 108 -12.31 -11.76 4.08
C ILE A 108 -10.98 -11.49 4.82
N SER A 109 -10.53 -12.41 5.66
CA SER A 109 -9.25 -12.27 6.39
C SER A 109 -8.07 -12.22 5.42
N PHE A 110 -8.08 -13.05 4.37
CA PHE A 110 -7.08 -12.99 3.30
C PHE A 110 -7.11 -11.66 2.56
N SER A 111 -8.31 -11.18 2.17
CA SER A 111 -8.46 -9.91 1.45
C SER A 111 -7.97 -8.73 2.28
N VAL A 112 -8.29 -8.72 3.57
CA VAL A 112 -7.83 -7.68 4.51
C VAL A 112 -6.32 -7.74 4.70
N LEU A 113 -5.73 -8.92 4.84
CA LEU A 113 -4.28 -9.08 4.95
C LEU A 113 -3.56 -8.61 3.68
N ALA A 114 -4.06 -8.97 2.51
CA ALA A 114 -3.53 -8.52 1.23
C ALA A 114 -3.64 -7.00 1.08
N ALA A 115 -4.78 -6.41 1.42
CA ALA A 115 -5.00 -4.97 1.41
C ALA A 115 -4.02 -4.25 2.37
N ALA A 116 -3.85 -4.76 3.58
CA ALA A 116 -2.92 -4.21 4.56
C ALA A 116 -1.46 -4.25 4.05
N ALA A 117 -1.05 -5.35 3.42
CA ALA A 117 0.28 -5.48 2.83
C ALA A 117 0.49 -4.49 1.68
N LEU A 118 -0.49 -4.35 0.77
CA LEU A 118 -0.44 -3.37 -0.32
C LEU A 118 -0.38 -1.94 0.22
N MET A 119 -1.20 -1.61 1.22
CA MET A 119 -1.17 -0.29 1.85
C MET A 119 0.19 0.04 2.43
N LYS A 120 0.86 -0.91 3.09
CA LYS A 120 2.21 -0.71 3.62
C LYS A 120 3.24 -0.51 2.52
N LEU A 121 3.12 -1.25 1.42
CA LEU A 121 4.00 -1.08 0.26
C LEU A 121 3.83 0.30 -0.36
N LEU A 122 2.59 0.70 -0.66
CA LEU A 122 2.24 2.01 -1.22
C LEU A 122 2.66 3.17 -0.30
N LYS A 123 2.45 3.01 1.01
CA LYS A 123 2.94 3.98 2.00
C LYS A 123 4.47 4.16 1.92
N LYS A 124 5.23 3.07 1.77
CA LYS A 124 6.68 3.12 1.60
C LYS A 124 7.07 3.86 0.33
N GLN A 125 6.25 3.76 -0.71
CA GLN A 125 6.40 4.47 -1.98
C GLN A 125 5.87 5.91 -1.94
N ARG A 126 5.33 6.37 -0.80
CA ARG A 126 4.68 7.67 -0.61
C ARG A 126 3.44 7.90 -1.49
N ASP A 127 2.84 6.81 -1.94
CA ASP A 127 1.61 6.83 -2.72
C ASP A 127 0.39 7.12 -1.86
N ALA A 128 -0.66 7.64 -2.50
CA ALA A 128 -1.94 7.91 -1.85
C ALA A 128 -2.84 6.68 -1.91
N VAL A 129 -3.43 6.29 -0.78
CA VAL A 129 -4.32 5.13 -0.67
C VAL A 129 -5.69 5.53 -0.17
N GLY A 130 -6.73 5.03 -0.83
CA GLY A 130 -8.13 5.08 -0.42
C GLY A 130 -8.67 3.67 -0.14
N LEU A 131 -9.80 3.59 0.54
CA LEU A 131 -10.45 2.34 0.90
C LEU A 131 -11.96 2.46 0.79
N SER A 132 -12.58 1.48 0.13
CA SER A 132 -14.01 1.22 0.19
C SER A 132 -14.26 -0.18 0.72
N VAL A 133 -15.27 -0.32 1.56
CA VAL A 133 -15.80 -1.61 2.01
C VAL A 133 -17.28 -1.62 1.64
N TYR A 134 -17.73 -2.67 0.99
CA TYR A 134 -19.13 -2.82 0.62
C TYR A 134 -19.63 -4.23 0.94
N SER A 135 -20.94 -4.32 1.20
CA SER A 135 -21.70 -5.57 1.30
C SER A 135 -22.91 -5.46 0.37
N ASP A 136 -24.10 -5.31 0.92
CA ASP A 136 -25.31 -4.97 0.15
C ASP A 136 -25.36 -3.47 -0.19
N ALA A 137 -24.59 -2.67 0.55
CA ALA A 137 -24.43 -1.23 0.37
C ALA A 137 -22.99 -0.84 0.67
N MET A 138 -22.68 0.45 0.45
CA MET A 138 -21.38 1.00 0.83
C MET A 138 -21.30 1.12 2.36
N ASP A 139 -20.52 0.25 3.00
CA ASP A 139 -20.33 0.24 4.45
C ASP A 139 -19.31 1.28 4.91
N TYR A 140 -18.32 1.58 4.05
CA TYR A 140 -17.28 2.54 4.34
C TYR A 140 -16.65 3.09 3.05
N TYR A 141 -16.30 4.36 3.10
CA TYR A 141 -15.54 5.03 2.04
C TYR A 141 -14.55 6.02 2.62
N ALA A 142 -13.32 5.97 2.15
CA ALA A 142 -12.30 6.97 2.44
C ALA A 142 -11.50 7.28 1.16
N PRO A 143 -11.40 8.57 0.77
CA PRO A 143 -10.65 8.95 -0.43
C PRO A 143 -9.14 8.73 -0.27
N GLU A 144 -8.42 8.74 -1.39
CA GLU A 144 -6.98 8.52 -1.42
C GLU A 144 -6.22 9.69 -0.80
N LYS A 145 -5.46 9.39 0.25
CA LYS A 145 -4.55 10.34 0.92
C LYS A 145 -3.27 9.63 1.35
N GLY A 146 -2.14 10.36 1.35
CA GLY A 146 -0.81 9.83 1.72
C GLY A 146 -0.40 10.13 3.17
N SER A 147 -1.25 10.74 4.02
CA SER A 147 -0.86 11.10 5.38
C SER A 147 -0.81 9.90 6.32
N GLU A 148 0.13 9.89 7.26
CA GLU A 148 0.30 8.84 8.27
C GLU A 148 -1.00 8.57 9.05
N ARG A 149 -1.66 9.63 9.51
CA ARG A 149 -2.94 9.52 10.23
C ARG A 149 -4.02 8.83 9.39
N HIS A 150 -4.04 9.11 8.08
CA HIS A 150 -4.99 8.48 7.17
C HIS A 150 -4.71 6.99 7.01
N HIS A 151 -3.44 6.60 6.82
CA HIS A 151 -3.06 5.19 6.76
C HIS A 151 -3.46 4.43 8.04
N GLN A 152 -3.21 5.01 9.21
CA GLN A 152 -3.61 4.39 10.47
C GLN A 152 -5.13 4.19 10.54
N MET A 153 -5.91 5.20 10.17
CA MET A 153 -7.37 5.12 10.12
C MET A 153 -7.86 4.00 9.18
N LEU A 154 -7.23 3.81 8.03
CA LEU A 154 -7.57 2.74 7.11
C LEU A 154 -7.22 1.36 7.69
N MET A 155 -6.07 1.21 8.35
CA MET A 155 -5.66 -0.02 9.03
C MET A 155 -6.64 -0.40 10.13
N ASP A 156 -7.06 0.56 10.95
CA ASP A 156 -8.07 0.36 12.00
C ASP A 156 -9.40 -0.10 11.40
N ARG A 157 -9.79 0.49 10.26
CA ARG A 157 -11.01 0.07 9.55
C ARG A 157 -10.91 -1.36 9.01
N LEU A 158 -9.77 -1.76 8.45
CA LEU A 158 -9.55 -3.13 7.99
C LEU A 158 -9.68 -4.13 9.15
N ASN A 159 -9.12 -3.82 10.32
CA ASN A 159 -9.27 -4.66 11.52
C ASN A 159 -10.74 -4.80 11.95
N VAL A 160 -11.49 -3.71 11.94
CA VAL A 160 -12.93 -3.75 12.24
C VAL A 160 -13.69 -4.59 11.22
N THR A 161 -13.33 -4.55 9.95
CA THR A 161 -14.02 -5.31 8.88
C THR A 161 -13.94 -6.82 9.10
N VAL A 162 -12.81 -7.35 9.58
CA VAL A 162 -12.66 -8.78 9.90
C VAL A 162 -13.39 -9.16 11.17
N SER A 163 -13.40 -8.26 12.16
CA SER A 163 -14.01 -8.52 13.49
C SER A 163 -15.53 -8.31 13.50
N SER A 164 -16.10 -7.75 12.43
CA SER A 164 -17.53 -7.47 12.39
C SER A 164 -18.33 -8.78 12.29
N PRO A 165 -19.29 -9.03 13.19
CA PRO A 165 -20.16 -10.18 13.05
C PRO A 165 -20.94 -10.09 11.74
N GLN A 166 -21.11 -11.24 11.07
CA GLN A 166 -21.93 -11.36 9.87
C GLN A 166 -23.29 -10.70 10.08
N LYS A 167 -23.65 -9.73 9.25
CA LYS A 167 -25.06 -9.38 9.09
C LYS A 167 -25.72 -10.61 8.48
N GLU A 168 -26.52 -11.32 9.27
CA GLU A 168 -27.37 -12.36 8.73
C GLU A 168 -28.25 -11.70 7.68
N VAL A 169 -28.03 -12.08 6.42
CA VAL A 169 -28.93 -11.72 5.34
C VAL A 169 -30.21 -12.51 5.63
N GLY A 170 -31.18 -11.86 6.25
CA GLY A 170 -32.48 -12.42 6.42
C GLY A 170 -33.02 -12.78 5.04
N THR A 171 -33.14 -14.07 4.77
CA THR A 171 -33.85 -14.59 3.61
C THR A 171 -35.26 -14.05 3.70
N LYS A 172 -35.55 -12.96 2.96
CA LYS A 172 -36.94 -12.56 2.74
C LYS A 172 -37.56 -13.66 1.87
N THR A 173 -38.32 -14.54 2.53
CA THR A 173 -39.31 -15.42 1.91
C THR A 173 -40.40 -14.59 1.27
#